data_36accfdd9508a3952a39e24ce3da8540
#
_entry.id   36accfdd9508a3952a39e24ce3da8540
#
_cell.length_a   1.000
_cell.length_b   1.000
_cell.length_c   1.000
_cell.angle_alpha   90.00
_cell.angle_beta   90.00
_cell.angle_gamma   90.00
#
_symmetry.space_group_name_H-M   'P 1'
#
loop_
_entity.id
_entity.type
_entity.pdbx_description
1 polymer ?
#
loop_
_entity_poly.entity_id
_entity_poly.type
_entity_poly.pdbx_seq_one_letter_code
_entity_poly.pdbx_strand_id
1 'polypeptide(L)'
;MPENQILENLGLFMTSKNLSRLLFMHHIYEMILPVPGVVMDFGTRWGQNLAMFSAVRGIYEPFNRHRKLIGFDTFSGFPSVVPQDGASSMMRESNVSTTDDYESYLDRLMHIHESLNPISHIKKYEIIAGDATKTVPKYLEDNPHTIIALAYFDFDIYEPTKICLEAIRDRLVKGSVLGFDEL
;
A
#
# COMPACT_ATOMS: atom_id res chain seq x y z
N MET A 1 -11.59 -17.53 24.40
CA MET A 1 -10.46 -18.03 23.61
C MET A 1 -9.17 -17.40 24.14
N PRO A 2 -8.10 -18.13 24.37
CA PRO A 2 -6.81 -17.57 24.78
C PRO A 2 -6.23 -16.66 23.67
N GLU A 3 -5.51 -15.60 24.08
CA GLU A 3 -4.96 -14.61 23.13
C GLU A 3 -4.02 -15.21 22.08
N ASN A 4 -3.22 -16.21 22.46
CA ASN A 4 -2.31 -16.92 21.55
C ASN A 4 -3.00 -17.76 20.47
N GLN A 5 -4.33 -17.94 20.54
CA GLN A 5 -5.11 -18.68 19.54
C GLN A 5 -5.92 -17.76 18.60
N ILE A 6 -5.92 -16.44 18.84
CA ILE A 6 -6.71 -15.49 18.04
C ILE A 6 -6.27 -15.53 16.57
N LEU A 7 -4.98 -15.50 16.30
CA LEU A 7 -4.46 -15.49 14.94
C LEU A 7 -4.77 -16.77 14.15
N GLU A 8 -4.78 -17.91 14.83
CA GLU A 8 -5.14 -19.20 14.22
C GLU A 8 -6.64 -19.31 13.90
N ASN A 9 -7.44 -18.47 14.54
CA ASN A 9 -8.90 -18.49 14.44
C ASN A 9 -9.48 -17.19 13.87
N LEU A 10 -8.72 -16.45 13.05
CA LEU A 10 -9.15 -15.17 12.46
C LEU A 10 -10.50 -15.25 11.74
N GLY A 11 -10.82 -16.40 11.14
CA GLY A 11 -12.10 -16.62 10.47
C GLY A 11 -13.33 -16.39 11.36
N LEU A 12 -13.21 -16.55 12.70
CA LEU A 12 -14.30 -16.27 13.63
C LEU A 12 -14.63 -14.79 13.75
N PHE A 13 -13.70 -13.91 13.39
CA PHE A 13 -13.83 -12.45 13.52
C PHE A 13 -14.04 -11.77 12.15
N MET A 14 -14.04 -12.55 11.06
CA MET A 14 -14.25 -12.02 9.73
C MET A 14 -15.73 -11.80 9.44
N THR A 15 -16.08 -10.54 9.20
CA THR A 15 -17.38 -10.19 8.60
C THR A 15 -17.29 -10.32 7.07
N SER A 16 -18.45 -10.35 6.38
CA SER A 16 -18.50 -10.32 4.92
C SER A 16 -17.77 -9.11 4.33
N LYS A 17 -17.85 -7.94 5.00
CA LYS A 17 -17.13 -6.72 4.60
C LYS A 17 -15.62 -6.91 4.64
N ASN A 18 -15.09 -7.45 5.73
CA ASN A 18 -13.64 -7.65 5.87
C ASN A 18 -13.13 -8.72 4.90
N LEU A 19 -13.90 -9.81 4.75
CA LEU A 19 -13.55 -10.87 3.82
C LEU A 19 -13.59 -10.39 2.37
N SER A 20 -14.59 -9.59 1.96
CA SER A 20 -14.65 -9.06 0.59
C SER A 20 -13.45 -8.16 0.26
N ARG A 21 -12.96 -7.34 1.22
CA ARG A 21 -11.74 -6.55 1.04
C ARG A 21 -10.52 -7.45 0.81
N LEU A 22 -10.34 -8.49 1.63
CA LEU A 22 -9.24 -9.46 1.44
C LEU A 22 -9.30 -10.13 0.07
N LEU A 23 -10.48 -10.59 -0.34
CA LEU A 23 -10.68 -11.23 -1.65
C LEU A 23 -10.44 -10.26 -2.80
N PHE A 24 -10.85 -9.00 -2.66
CA PHE A 24 -10.57 -7.97 -3.65
C PHE A 24 -9.05 -7.71 -3.79
N MET A 25 -8.33 -7.51 -2.68
CA MET A 25 -6.89 -7.31 -2.69
C MET A 25 -6.14 -8.52 -3.27
N HIS A 26 -6.59 -9.72 -2.94
CA HIS A 26 -6.09 -10.96 -3.53
C HIS A 26 -6.31 -10.96 -5.05
N HIS A 27 -7.52 -10.64 -5.52
CA HIS A 27 -7.88 -10.65 -6.93
C HIS A 27 -7.05 -9.65 -7.75
N ILE A 28 -6.91 -8.40 -7.29
CA ILE A 28 -6.08 -7.41 -8.01
C ILE A 28 -4.60 -7.81 -8.05
N TYR A 29 -4.12 -8.52 -7.02
CA TYR A 29 -2.77 -9.05 -7.03
C TYR A 29 -2.61 -10.20 -8.04
N GLU A 30 -3.59 -11.12 -8.15
CA GLU A 30 -3.58 -12.17 -9.17
C GLU A 30 -3.46 -11.60 -10.59
N MET A 31 -4.14 -10.48 -10.87
CA MET A 31 -4.09 -9.83 -12.20
C MET A 31 -2.68 -9.40 -12.60
N ILE A 32 -1.82 -9.07 -11.64
CA ILE A 32 -0.45 -8.60 -11.91
C ILE A 32 0.61 -9.69 -11.91
N LEU A 33 0.28 -10.94 -11.67
CA LEU A 33 1.26 -12.04 -11.68
C LEU A 33 2.07 -12.12 -12.98
N PRO A 34 1.47 -11.95 -14.18
CA PRO A 34 2.21 -11.94 -15.44
C PRO A 34 2.88 -10.59 -15.76
N VAL A 35 2.69 -9.56 -14.93
CA VAL A 35 3.15 -8.20 -15.19
C VAL A 35 4.42 -7.90 -14.39
N PRO A 36 5.54 -7.53 -15.02
CA PRO A 36 6.74 -7.14 -14.29
C PRO A 36 6.54 -5.80 -13.57
N GLY A 37 7.25 -5.61 -12.45
CA GLY A 37 7.25 -4.33 -11.76
C GLY A 37 6.92 -4.44 -10.27
N VAL A 38 6.87 -3.28 -9.64
CA VAL A 38 6.61 -3.11 -8.20
C VAL A 38 5.11 -2.92 -7.93
N VAL A 39 4.73 -3.03 -6.68
CA VAL A 39 3.43 -2.62 -6.16
C VAL A 39 3.62 -1.32 -5.40
N MET A 40 2.84 -0.30 -5.71
CA MET A 40 2.80 0.97 -4.99
C MET A 40 1.46 1.12 -4.27
N ASP A 41 1.51 1.45 -2.99
CA ASP A 41 0.37 1.68 -2.10
C ASP A 41 0.39 3.15 -1.66
N PHE A 42 -0.58 3.90 -2.10
CA PHE A 42 -0.70 5.32 -1.85
C PHE A 42 -1.78 5.59 -0.81
N GLY A 43 -1.40 6.12 0.36
CA GLY A 43 -2.24 6.21 1.54
C GLY A 43 -2.12 4.97 2.42
N THR A 44 -0.89 4.56 2.69
CA THR A 44 -0.58 3.32 3.41
C THR A 44 -1.14 3.27 4.82
N ARG A 45 -1.21 4.40 5.52
CA ARG A 45 -1.76 4.56 6.87
C ARG A 45 -1.26 3.47 7.84
N TRP A 46 -2.15 2.55 8.25
CA TRP A 46 -1.81 1.44 9.16
C TRP A 46 -1.04 0.29 8.50
N GLY A 47 -0.81 0.34 7.18
CA GLY A 47 -0.05 -0.67 6.44
C GLY A 47 -0.82 -1.95 6.11
N GLN A 48 -2.16 -1.94 6.26
CA GLN A 48 -2.97 -3.13 6.00
C GLN A 48 -2.79 -3.67 4.57
N ASN A 49 -2.80 -2.78 3.58
CA ASN A 49 -2.63 -3.15 2.17
C ASN A 49 -1.24 -3.74 1.92
N LEU A 50 -0.18 -3.11 2.44
CA LEU A 50 1.19 -3.62 2.33
C LEU A 50 1.34 -5.02 2.95
N ALA A 51 0.75 -5.23 4.15
CA ALA A 51 0.79 -6.51 4.83
C ALA A 51 0.06 -7.60 4.03
N MET A 52 -1.13 -7.28 3.49
CA MET A 52 -1.89 -8.18 2.62
C MET A 52 -1.11 -8.53 1.34
N PHE A 53 -0.57 -7.52 0.64
CA PHE A 53 0.24 -7.76 -0.55
C PHE A 53 1.51 -8.56 -0.25
N SER A 54 2.12 -8.36 0.92
CA SER A 54 3.27 -9.18 1.35
C SER A 54 2.88 -10.65 1.56
N ALA A 55 1.73 -10.91 2.17
CA ALA A 55 1.22 -12.26 2.35
C ALA A 55 0.88 -12.93 1.01
N VAL A 56 0.17 -12.22 0.12
CA VAL A 56 -0.20 -12.74 -1.21
C VAL A 56 1.04 -12.96 -2.08
N ARG A 57 2.04 -12.07 -2.03
CA ARG A 57 3.35 -12.28 -2.67
C ARG A 57 4.02 -13.57 -2.16
N GLY A 58 3.97 -13.82 -0.85
CA GLY A 58 4.50 -15.04 -0.26
C GLY A 58 3.83 -16.31 -0.78
N ILE A 59 2.53 -16.23 -1.13
CA ILE A 59 1.77 -17.34 -1.71
C ILE A 59 2.12 -17.57 -3.18
N TYR A 60 2.08 -16.51 -4.01
CA TYR A 60 2.17 -16.63 -5.47
C TYR A 60 3.56 -16.43 -6.04
N GLU A 61 4.36 -15.59 -5.41
CA GLU A 61 5.68 -15.18 -5.89
C GLU A 61 6.77 -15.35 -4.82
N PRO A 62 6.86 -16.49 -4.11
CA PRO A 62 7.74 -16.65 -2.93
C PRO A 62 9.22 -16.41 -3.24
N PHE A 63 9.65 -16.62 -4.49
CA PHE A 63 11.03 -16.45 -4.94
C PHE A 63 11.25 -15.24 -5.85
N ASN A 64 10.23 -14.40 -6.05
CA ASN A 64 10.38 -13.20 -6.86
C ASN A 64 11.14 -12.11 -6.07
N ARG A 65 12.35 -11.80 -6.53
CA ARG A 65 13.23 -10.80 -5.90
C ARG A 65 12.88 -9.37 -6.29
N HIS A 66 12.10 -9.18 -7.36
CA HIS A 66 11.86 -7.87 -7.98
C HIS A 66 10.48 -7.30 -7.64
N ARG A 67 9.57 -8.09 -7.08
CA ARG A 67 8.25 -7.64 -6.64
C ARG A 67 8.37 -6.89 -5.32
N LYS A 68 8.83 -5.63 -5.38
CA LYS A 68 8.93 -4.76 -4.23
C LYS A 68 7.57 -4.11 -3.93
N LEU A 69 7.25 -3.96 -2.65
CA LEU A 69 6.06 -3.26 -2.15
C LEU A 69 6.51 -1.91 -1.62
N ILE A 70 5.91 -0.82 -2.08
CA ILE A 70 6.32 0.54 -1.73
C ILE A 70 5.10 1.28 -1.22
N GLY A 71 5.13 1.68 0.04
CA GLY A 71 4.07 2.44 0.69
C GLY A 71 4.44 3.91 0.82
N PHE A 72 3.49 4.78 0.50
CA PHE A 72 3.61 6.23 0.63
C PHE A 72 2.52 6.75 1.56
N ASP A 73 2.92 7.44 2.63
CA ASP A 73 1.99 8.08 3.56
C ASP A 73 2.65 9.24 4.30
N THR A 74 1.88 10.20 4.75
CA THR A 74 2.36 11.25 5.64
C THR A 74 2.51 10.77 7.07
N PHE A 75 1.76 9.76 7.49
CA PHE A 75 1.54 9.29 8.86
C PHE A 75 1.00 10.37 9.82
N SER A 76 0.88 11.60 9.34
CA SER A 76 0.40 12.77 10.09
C SER A 76 -1.00 13.23 9.65
N GLY A 77 -1.67 12.47 8.79
CA GLY A 77 -2.98 12.79 8.24
C GLY A 77 -2.90 13.64 6.96
N PHE A 78 -4.02 14.21 6.54
CA PHE A 78 -4.09 14.98 5.30
C PHE A 78 -3.22 16.24 5.36
N PRO A 79 -2.30 16.44 4.41
CA PRO A 79 -1.44 17.63 4.38
C PRO A 79 -2.20 18.90 3.96
N SER A 80 -3.25 18.77 3.15
CA SER A 80 -4.15 19.83 2.71
C SER A 80 -5.47 19.21 2.23
N VAL A 81 -6.54 20.00 2.29
CA VAL A 81 -7.87 19.62 1.78
C VAL A 81 -8.35 20.71 0.83
N VAL A 82 -8.85 20.31 -0.33
CA VAL A 82 -9.36 21.22 -1.36
C VAL A 82 -10.88 21.08 -1.52
N PRO A 83 -11.60 22.07 -2.13
CA PRO A 83 -13.05 21.99 -2.30
C PRO A 83 -13.56 20.74 -3.02
N GLN A 84 -12.73 20.13 -3.87
CA GLN A 84 -13.04 18.91 -4.60
C GLN A 84 -13.15 17.67 -3.68
N ASP A 85 -12.56 17.70 -2.49
CA ASP A 85 -12.61 16.61 -1.51
C ASP A 85 -13.96 16.53 -0.78
N GLY A 86 -14.85 17.51 -1.03
CA GLY A 86 -16.18 17.54 -0.43
C GLY A 86 -16.21 18.21 0.94
N ALA A 87 -17.41 18.29 1.54
CA ALA A 87 -17.67 18.97 2.81
C ALA A 87 -17.87 18.03 4.00
N SER A 88 -17.42 16.77 3.90
CA SER A 88 -17.49 15.81 5.00
C SER A 88 -16.68 16.26 6.21
N SER A 89 -17.17 15.99 7.41
CA SER A 89 -16.43 16.27 8.66
C SER A 89 -15.11 15.48 8.76
N MET A 90 -14.94 14.45 7.95
CA MET A 90 -13.68 13.68 7.83
C MET A 90 -12.63 14.40 6.98
N MET A 91 -13.04 15.27 6.05
CA MET A 91 -12.15 16.05 5.17
C MET A 91 -11.61 17.28 5.89
N ARG A 92 -10.72 17.05 6.84
CA ARG A 92 -10.01 18.10 7.58
C ARG A 92 -8.52 17.79 7.61
N GLU A 93 -7.70 18.84 7.55
CA GLU A 93 -6.25 18.70 7.74
C GLU A 93 -5.93 17.92 9.02
N SER A 94 -4.92 17.09 8.96
CA SER A 94 -4.47 16.20 10.04
C SER A 94 -5.47 15.12 10.48
N ASN A 95 -6.65 15.01 9.87
CA ASN A 95 -7.50 13.84 10.08
C ASN A 95 -6.83 12.59 9.49
N VAL A 96 -7.22 11.44 10.02
CA VAL A 96 -6.71 10.11 9.58
C VAL A 96 -5.22 9.91 9.90
N SER A 97 -4.64 10.72 10.83
CA SER A 97 -3.29 10.51 11.34
C SER A 97 -3.15 9.15 12.04
N THR A 98 -1.94 8.64 12.07
CA THR A 98 -1.56 7.50 12.89
C THR A 98 -1.03 7.96 14.25
N THR A 99 -0.61 7.02 15.10
CA THR A 99 0.10 7.33 16.35
C THR A 99 1.52 7.84 16.06
N ASP A 100 2.09 8.57 17.02
CA ASP A 100 3.45 9.05 16.91
C ASP A 100 4.44 7.92 16.58
N ASP A 101 5.41 8.20 15.73
CA ASP A 101 6.47 7.27 15.31
C ASP A 101 5.95 5.96 14.66
N TYR A 102 4.74 6.01 14.06
CA TYR A 102 4.11 4.82 13.47
C TYR A 102 4.90 4.27 12.27
N GLU A 103 5.57 5.10 11.50
CA GLU A 103 6.44 4.68 10.39
C GLU A 103 7.47 3.64 10.86
N SER A 104 8.17 3.92 11.96
CA SER A 104 9.16 3.00 12.53
C SER A 104 8.51 1.69 13.02
N TYR A 105 7.30 1.77 13.56
CA TYR A 105 6.54 0.59 13.96
C TYR A 105 6.14 -0.25 12.74
N LEU A 106 5.65 0.38 11.68
CA LEU A 106 5.25 -0.29 10.44
C LEU A 106 6.46 -0.93 9.75
N ASP A 107 7.63 -0.28 9.72
CA ASP A 107 8.85 -0.90 9.17
C ASP A 107 9.22 -2.18 9.91
N ARG A 108 9.14 -2.19 11.26
CA ARG A 108 9.36 -3.41 12.06
C ARG A 108 8.33 -4.49 11.76
N LEU A 109 7.05 -4.11 11.62
CA LEU A 109 5.97 -5.04 11.28
C LEU A 109 6.21 -5.67 9.91
N MET A 110 6.54 -4.86 8.90
CA MET A 110 6.84 -5.33 7.55
C MET A 110 8.12 -6.19 7.52
N HIS A 111 9.10 -5.90 8.37
CA HIS A 111 10.26 -6.76 8.55
C HIS A 111 9.88 -8.16 9.06
N ILE A 112 8.93 -8.25 10.00
CA ILE A 112 8.41 -9.54 10.48
C ILE A 112 7.71 -10.27 9.32
N HIS A 113 6.83 -9.61 8.56
CA HIS A 113 6.20 -10.20 7.37
C HIS A 113 7.24 -10.72 6.37
N GLU A 114 8.29 -9.94 6.10
CA GLU A 114 9.34 -10.35 5.19
C GLU A 114 10.12 -11.57 5.73
N SER A 115 10.39 -11.62 7.04
CA SER A 115 11.13 -12.72 7.68
C SER A 115 10.40 -14.07 7.62
N LEU A 116 9.08 -14.05 7.48
CA LEU A 116 8.23 -15.23 7.34
C LEU A 116 8.17 -15.74 5.89
N ASN A 117 8.65 -14.96 4.92
CA ASN A 117 8.66 -15.32 3.51
C ASN A 117 10.01 -15.91 3.07
N PRO A 118 10.04 -16.77 2.02
CA PRO A 118 11.30 -17.21 1.41
C PRO A 118 12.16 -16.03 0.95
N ILE A 119 13.49 -16.25 0.91
CA ILE A 119 14.49 -15.22 0.55
C ILE A 119 14.39 -13.94 1.39
N SER A 120 14.11 -14.10 2.67
CA SER A 120 13.93 -13.02 3.66
C SER A 120 15.14 -12.10 3.86
N HIS A 121 16.33 -12.55 3.44
CA HIS A 121 17.56 -11.75 3.45
C HIS A 121 17.54 -10.60 2.41
N ILE A 122 16.55 -10.57 1.52
CA ILE A 122 16.33 -9.48 0.55
C ILE A 122 15.13 -8.66 1.04
N LYS A 123 15.36 -7.39 1.41
CA LYS A 123 14.27 -6.47 1.76
C LYS A 123 13.48 -6.11 0.50
N LYS A 124 12.25 -6.61 0.41
CA LYS A 124 11.35 -6.42 -0.75
C LYS A 124 10.17 -5.50 -0.41
N TYR A 125 10.36 -4.58 0.51
CA TYR A 125 9.42 -3.50 0.82
C TYR A 125 10.15 -2.20 1.13
N GLU A 126 9.45 -1.09 1.02
CA GLU A 126 9.92 0.24 1.38
C GLU A 126 8.73 1.07 1.89
N ILE A 127 8.96 1.85 2.94
CA ILE A 127 7.99 2.78 3.49
C ILE A 127 8.59 4.17 3.33
N ILE A 128 7.82 5.08 2.73
CA ILE A 128 8.26 6.43 2.40
C ILE A 128 7.31 7.40 3.08
N ALA A 129 7.78 8.00 4.16
CA ALA A 129 7.05 9.00 4.90
C ALA A 129 7.13 10.37 4.23
N GLY A 130 6.01 11.08 4.22
CA GLY A 130 5.91 12.45 3.75
C GLY A 130 4.79 12.68 2.74
N ASP A 131 4.69 13.92 2.30
CA ASP A 131 3.72 14.36 1.30
C ASP A 131 3.96 13.66 -0.04
N ALA A 132 3.02 12.80 -0.44
CA ALA A 132 3.13 11.97 -1.63
C ALA A 132 3.29 12.78 -2.92
N THR A 133 2.77 14.01 -2.94
CA THR A 133 2.96 14.92 -4.09
C THR A 133 4.42 15.28 -4.36
N LYS A 134 5.28 15.10 -3.36
CA LYS A 134 6.71 15.35 -3.41
C LYS A 134 7.52 14.05 -3.39
N THR A 135 7.13 13.11 -2.51
CA THR A 135 7.90 11.89 -2.31
C THR A 135 7.79 10.92 -3.47
N VAL A 136 6.64 10.84 -4.15
CA VAL A 136 6.46 9.97 -5.32
C VAL A 136 7.30 10.41 -6.52
N PRO A 137 7.24 11.67 -6.98
CA PRO A 137 8.12 12.14 -8.04
C PRO A 137 9.60 11.94 -7.71
N LYS A 138 10.01 12.29 -6.48
CA LYS A 138 11.38 12.09 -6.03
C LYS A 138 11.81 10.63 -6.04
N TYR A 139 10.96 9.73 -5.57
CA TYR A 139 11.24 8.29 -5.62
C TYR A 139 11.49 7.81 -7.06
N LEU A 140 10.66 8.26 -8.00
CA LEU A 140 10.78 7.88 -9.42
C LEU A 140 12.03 8.49 -10.10
N GLU A 141 12.45 9.67 -9.65
CA GLU A 141 13.72 10.30 -10.09
C GLU A 141 14.91 9.52 -9.56
N ASP A 142 14.92 9.16 -8.28
CA ASP A 142 15.98 8.39 -7.63
C ASP A 142 16.03 6.93 -8.12
N ASN A 143 14.89 6.41 -8.62
CA ASN A 143 14.73 5.03 -9.12
C ASN A 143 14.23 5.01 -10.57
N PRO A 144 15.03 5.47 -11.57
CA PRO A 144 14.56 5.68 -12.94
C PRO A 144 14.15 4.41 -13.69
N HIS A 145 14.55 3.24 -13.18
CA HIS A 145 14.21 1.94 -13.78
C HIS A 145 12.93 1.31 -13.21
N THR A 146 12.23 2.03 -12.34
CA THR A 146 10.98 1.53 -11.74
C THR A 146 9.93 1.31 -12.83
N ILE A 147 9.39 0.09 -12.84
CA ILE A 147 8.18 -0.31 -13.60
C ILE A 147 7.13 -0.67 -12.58
N ILE A 148 5.88 -0.26 -12.79
CA ILE A 148 4.79 -0.45 -11.85
C ILE A 148 3.83 -1.49 -12.38
N ALA A 149 3.63 -2.59 -11.64
CA ALA A 149 2.64 -3.59 -11.95
C ALA A 149 1.27 -3.26 -11.34
N LEU A 150 1.26 -2.74 -10.11
CA LEU A 150 0.05 -2.32 -9.40
C LEU A 150 0.29 -0.99 -8.70
N ALA A 151 -0.63 -0.05 -8.89
CA ALA A 151 -0.72 1.18 -8.10
C ALA A 151 -2.10 1.22 -7.43
N TYR A 152 -2.14 1.20 -6.10
CA TYR A 152 -3.36 1.25 -5.32
C TYR A 152 -3.47 2.60 -4.61
N PHE A 153 -4.57 3.31 -4.86
CA PHE A 153 -4.83 4.65 -4.35
C PHE A 153 -5.89 4.61 -3.25
N ASP A 154 -5.49 5.03 -2.04
CA ASP A 154 -6.30 5.06 -0.82
C ASP A 154 -6.05 6.41 -0.08
N PHE A 155 -6.03 7.51 -0.85
CA PHE A 155 -5.72 8.84 -0.32
C PHE A 155 -6.93 9.59 0.23
N ASP A 156 -8.13 9.24 -0.17
CA ASP A 156 -9.40 9.94 0.11
C ASP A 156 -9.45 11.41 -0.37
N ILE A 157 -8.39 11.94 -1.00
CA ILE A 157 -8.28 13.33 -1.43
C ILE A 157 -7.79 13.46 -2.88
N TYR A 158 -8.35 14.46 -3.57
CA TYR A 158 -8.23 14.63 -5.04
C TYR A 158 -6.81 14.99 -5.49
N GLU A 159 -6.20 16.00 -4.87
CA GLU A 159 -4.94 16.57 -5.37
C GLU A 159 -3.77 15.59 -5.33
N PRO A 160 -3.47 14.90 -4.22
CA PRO A 160 -2.44 13.87 -4.21
C PRO A 160 -2.72 12.71 -5.17
N THR A 161 -3.98 12.27 -5.28
CA THR A 161 -4.36 11.21 -6.23
C THR A 161 -4.02 11.60 -7.65
N LYS A 162 -4.40 12.82 -8.08
CA LYS A 162 -4.11 13.35 -9.41
C LYS A 162 -2.61 13.46 -9.68
N ILE A 163 -1.86 14.11 -8.78
CA ILE A 163 -0.42 14.34 -8.96
C ILE A 163 0.35 13.02 -9.02
N CYS A 164 0.04 12.08 -8.10
CA CYS A 164 0.70 10.78 -8.10
C CYS A 164 0.35 9.96 -9.35
N LEU A 165 -0.90 9.97 -9.79
CA LEU A 165 -1.32 9.29 -11.02
C LEU A 165 -0.60 9.85 -12.26
N GLU A 166 -0.47 11.18 -12.36
CA GLU A 166 0.29 11.83 -13.43
C GLU A 166 1.79 11.45 -13.38
N ALA A 167 2.38 11.42 -12.18
CA ALA A 167 3.79 11.09 -11.98
C ALA A 167 4.12 9.65 -12.38
N ILE A 168 3.24 8.68 -12.09
CA ILE A 168 3.50 7.26 -12.38
C ILE A 168 3.15 6.86 -13.81
N ARG A 169 2.45 7.69 -14.57
CA ARG A 169 1.88 7.35 -15.89
C ARG A 169 2.89 6.68 -16.82
N ASP A 170 4.07 7.24 -16.93
CA ASP A 170 5.12 6.77 -17.85
C ASP A 170 5.90 5.55 -17.28
N ARG A 171 5.53 5.07 -16.11
CA ARG A 171 6.08 3.87 -15.45
C ARG A 171 5.14 2.66 -15.53
N LEU A 172 3.93 2.87 -16.05
CA LEU A 172 2.95 1.82 -16.29
C LEU A 172 3.29 1.06 -17.57
N VAL A 173 3.05 -0.24 -17.56
CA VAL A 173 3.26 -1.12 -18.71
C VAL A 173 1.96 -1.83 -19.08
N LYS A 174 1.93 -2.50 -20.21
CA LYS A 174 0.76 -3.29 -20.62
C LYS A 174 0.43 -4.34 -19.54
N GLY A 175 -0.77 -4.27 -19.01
CA GLY A 175 -1.27 -5.15 -17.94
C GLY A 175 -1.12 -4.58 -16.55
N SER A 176 -0.49 -3.40 -16.37
CA SER A 176 -0.49 -2.70 -15.08
C SER A 176 -1.93 -2.44 -14.61
N VAL A 177 -2.15 -2.62 -13.32
CA VAL A 177 -3.45 -2.43 -12.67
C VAL A 177 -3.43 -1.15 -11.84
N LEU A 178 -4.48 -0.35 -11.96
CA LEU A 178 -4.75 0.80 -11.09
C LEU A 178 -5.97 0.45 -10.23
N GLY A 179 -5.80 0.47 -8.92
CA GLY A 179 -6.87 0.28 -7.96
C GLY A 179 -7.17 1.58 -7.23
N PHE A 180 -8.44 1.84 -6.96
CA PHE A 180 -8.90 2.99 -6.18
C PHE A 180 -9.84 2.48 -5.10
N ASP A 181 -9.64 2.92 -3.84
CA ASP A 181 -10.47 2.49 -2.71
C ASP A 181 -11.88 3.11 -2.80
N GLU A 182 -11.95 4.35 -3.27
CA GLU A 182 -13.20 5.09 -3.49
C GLU A 182 -13.29 5.57 -4.95
N LEU A 183 -14.48 5.41 -5.52
CA LEU A 183 -14.86 5.93 -6.85
C LEU A 183 -16.14 6.75 -6.74
#